data_af70a1b37996c88eeb22194a838abb07
#
_entry.id   af70a1b37996c88eeb22194a838abb07
#
_cell.length_a   1.000
_cell.length_b   1.000
_cell.length_c   1.000
_cell.angle_alpha   90.00
_cell.angle_beta   90.00
_cell.angle_gamma   90.00
#
_symmetry.space_group_name_H-M   'P 1'
#
loop_
_entity.id
_entity.type
_entity.pdbx_description
1 polymer ?
#
loop_
_entity_poly.entity_id
_entity_poly.type
_entity_poly.pdbx_seq_one_letter_code
_entity_poly.pdbx_strand_id
1 'polypeptide(L)'
;TDCLRDYMLRYFGEFGSNYCGNCSNCLNTFETIDITELANDLIGCILTSGMRFGVNVILDTLRGSKNEKVLRFGLDSNRYYATHARDTIVFLRQVLNYLVLTDYLVVTDDQFPIVKVKEKGLSFYAESGEFRPVLTMKAARKTTQTPAKAGQLPGTDKSGRKRSSLHTGSDPFEALRRLRTEIARAQHIPPYLVCSDKSLESMCVLLPQTK
;
A
#
# COMPACT_ATOMS: atom_id res chain seq x y z
N THR A 1 11.97 12.13 6.21
CA THR A 1 11.74 11.19 5.08
C THR A 1 12.53 11.70 3.90
N ASP A 2 13.44 10.86 3.42
CA ASP A 2 14.30 11.24 2.31
C ASP A 2 13.53 11.29 0.98
N CYS A 3 13.96 12.15 0.08
CA CYS A 3 13.44 12.21 -1.26
C CYS A 3 13.68 10.86 -1.97
N LEU A 4 12.62 10.24 -2.53
CA LEU A 4 12.75 8.93 -3.20
C LEU A 4 13.70 8.99 -4.39
N ARG A 5 13.69 10.09 -5.15
CA ARG A 5 14.61 10.28 -6.27
C ARG A 5 16.05 10.40 -5.79
N ASP A 6 16.30 11.20 -4.75
CA ASP A 6 17.64 11.38 -4.19
C ASP A 6 18.17 10.07 -3.59
N TYR A 7 17.30 9.30 -2.92
CA TYR A 7 17.65 7.98 -2.41
C TYR A 7 18.12 7.02 -3.52
N MET A 8 17.41 7.02 -4.66
CA MET A 8 17.80 6.22 -5.82
C MET A 8 19.12 6.73 -6.43
N LEU A 9 19.30 8.04 -6.58
CA LEU A 9 20.52 8.63 -7.13
C LEU A 9 21.74 8.34 -6.27
N ARG A 10 21.61 8.36 -4.95
CA ARG A 10 22.69 7.98 -4.02
C ARG A 10 23.14 6.54 -4.21
N TYR A 11 22.25 5.63 -4.54
CA TYR A 11 22.59 4.24 -4.86
C TYR A 11 23.52 4.16 -6.08
N PHE A 12 23.38 5.07 -7.05
CA PHE A 12 24.24 5.18 -8.22
C PHE A 12 25.45 6.13 -8.03
N GLY A 13 25.68 6.62 -6.81
CA GLY A 13 26.81 7.50 -6.49
C GLY A 13 26.56 8.98 -6.78
N GLU A 14 25.35 9.37 -7.16
CA GLU A 14 24.96 10.76 -7.36
C GLU A 14 24.32 11.34 -6.08
N PHE A 15 24.79 12.49 -5.63
CA PHE A 15 24.30 13.16 -4.42
C PHE A 15 23.55 14.43 -4.83
N GLY A 16 22.26 14.49 -4.48
CA GLY A 16 21.37 15.61 -4.76
C GLY A 16 20.99 16.40 -3.48
N SER A 17 20.02 17.27 -3.64
CA SER A 17 19.52 18.18 -2.60
C SER A 17 18.52 17.55 -1.62
N ASN A 18 18.33 16.25 -1.63
CA ASN A 18 17.29 15.53 -0.88
C ASN A 18 15.85 16.06 -1.08
N TYR A 19 15.62 16.76 -2.21
CA TYR A 19 14.31 17.27 -2.59
C TYR A 19 14.17 17.33 -4.12
N CYS A 20 13.15 16.69 -4.67
CA CYS A 20 12.89 16.70 -6.11
C CYS A 20 11.58 17.45 -6.49
N GLY A 21 10.75 17.81 -5.52
CA GLY A 21 9.47 18.49 -5.75
C GLY A 21 8.40 17.67 -6.48
N ASN A 22 8.65 16.39 -6.79
CA ASN A 22 7.77 15.59 -7.62
C ASN A 22 7.46 14.18 -7.05
N CYS A 23 8.25 13.64 -6.13
CA CYS A 23 7.97 12.35 -5.53
C CYS A 23 6.95 12.49 -4.38
N SER A 24 6.29 11.38 -4.02
CA SER A 24 5.31 11.38 -2.94
C SER A 24 5.86 11.91 -1.61
N ASN A 25 7.14 11.68 -1.32
CA ASN A 25 7.77 12.19 -0.10
C ASN A 25 8.01 13.70 -0.13
N CYS A 26 8.21 14.30 -1.29
CA CYS A 26 8.38 15.75 -1.45
C CYS A 26 7.04 16.50 -1.52
N LEU A 27 6.02 15.87 -2.10
CA LEU A 27 4.70 16.49 -2.31
C LEU A 27 3.76 16.34 -1.11
N ASN A 28 3.92 15.26 -0.33
CA ASN A 28 3.05 15.01 0.82
C ASN A 28 3.57 15.75 2.06
N THR A 29 2.67 16.45 2.72
CA THR A 29 2.87 16.92 4.09
C THR A 29 2.64 15.76 5.05
N PHE A 30 3.67 15.38 5.80
CA PHE A 30 3.56 14.34 6.83
C PHE A 30 3.25 14.99 8.18
N GLU A 31 2.26 14.46 8.87
CA GLU A 31 2.03 14.77 10.27
C GLU A 31 2.76 13.75 11.14
N THR A 32 3.37 14.23 12.22
CA THR A 32 3.98 13.36 13.21
C THR A 32 2.89 12.95 14.20
N ILE A 33 2.60 11.66 14.27
CA ILE A 33 1.62 11.10 15.19
C ILE A 33 2.38 10.39 16.30
N ASP A 34 2.02 10.66 17.55
CA ASP A 34 2.49 9.89 18.69
C ASP A 34 1.79 8.53 18.71
N ILE A 35 2.59 7.48 18.69
CA ILE A 35 2.13 6.09 18.70
C ILE A 35 2.61 5.34 19.95
N THR A 36 3.11 6.03 20.96
CA THR A 36 3.76 5.43 22.13
C THR A 36 2.82 4.49 22.89
N GLU A 37 1.59 4.91 23.17
CA GLU A 37 0.59 4.09 23.86
C GLU A 37 0.17 2.89 23.01
N LEU A 38 -0.11 3.12 21.74
CA LEU A 38 -0.49 2.06 20.80
C LEU A 38 0.64 1.02 20.64
N ALA A 39 1.89 1.46 20.54
CA ALA A 39 3.05 0.57 20.48
C ALA A 39 3.18 -0.28 21.75
N ASN A 40 2.98 0.32 22.91
CA ASN A 40 2.99 -0.38 24.19
C ASN A 40 1.90 -1.44 24.28
N ASP A 41 0.67 -1.10 23.93
CA ASP A 41 -0.48 -2.02 23.95
C ASP A 41 -0.30 -3.15 22.96
N LEU A 42 0.27 -2.85 21.77
CA LEU A 42 0.56 -3.84 20.75
C LEU A 42 1.63 -4.82 21.22
N ILE A 43 2.74 -4.34 21.79
CA ILE A 43 3.80 -5.18 22.36
C ILE A 43 3.25 -5.99 23.53
N GLY A 44 2.51 -5.38 24.44
CA GLY A 44 1.88 -6.04 25.58
C GLY A 44 0.91 -7.14 25.15
N CYS A 45 0.10 -6.90 24.12
CA CYS A 45 -0.80 -7.90 23.53
C CYS A 45 -0.03 -9.10 22.98
N ILE A 46 1.09 -8.88 22.27
CA ILE A 46 1.93 -9.96 21.74
C ILE A 46 2.55 -10.78 22.89
N LEU A 47 3.08 -10.12 23.93
CA LEU A 47 3.69 -10.80 25.08
C LEU A 47 2.67 -11.63 25.86
N THR A 48 1.50 -11.07 26.19
CA THR A 48 0.43 -11.76 26.92
C THR A 48 -0.18 -12.90 26.12
N SER A 49 -0.13 -12.83 24.79
CA SER A 49 -0.56 -13.90 23.88
C SER A 49 0.50 -15.00 23.71
N GLY A 50 1.69 -14.86 24.36
CA GLY A 50 2.78 -15.85 24.30
C GLY A 50 3.53 -15.86 22.97
N MET A 51 3.49 -14.80 22.19
CA MET A 51 4.22 -14.66 20.91
C MET A 51 3.95 -15.82 19.90
N ARG A 52 2.71 -16.31 19.83
CA ARG A 52 2.32 -17.49 19.03
C ARG A 52 1.40 -17.16 17.88
N PHE A 53 0.98 -15.90 17.75
CA PHE A 53 -0.04 -15.50 16.78
C PHE A 53 0.53 -14.62 15.69
N GLY A 54 -0.10 -14.70 14.51
CA GLY A 54 0.22 -13.84 13.38
C GLY A 54 -0.40 -12.46 13.49
N VAL A 55 0.07 -11.55 12.64
CA VAL A 55 -0.33 -10.14 12.60
C VAL A 55 -1.85 -9.94 12.68
N ASN A 56 -2.62 -10.66 11.87
CA ASN A 56 -4.08 -10.46 11.78
C ASN A 56 -4.79 -10.75 13.10
N VAL A 57 -4.39 -11.83 13.80
CA VAL A 57 -5.01 -12.23 15.07
C VAL A 57 -4.71 -11.20 16.16
N ILE A 58 -3.48 -10.69 16.23
CA ILE A 58 -3.10 -9.63 17.18
C ILE A 58 -3.90 -8.35 16.91
N LEU A 59 -4.01 -7.92 15.65
CA LEU A 59 -4.78 -6.73 15.30
C LEU A 59 -6.27 -6.89 15.57
N ASP A 60 -6.83 -8.07 15.30
CA ASP A 60 -8.22 -8.39 15.61
C ASP A 60 -8.49 -8.37 17.12
N THR A 61 -7.55 -8.83 17.94
CA THR A 61 -7.63 -8.78 19.40
C THR A 61 -7.66 -7.33 19.90
N LEU A 62 -6.74 -6.48 19.45
CA LEU A 62 -6.69 -5.06 19.84
C LEU A 62 -7.98 -4.29 19.43
N ARG A 63 -8.57 -4.65 18.31
CA ARG A 63 -9.84 -4.06 17.87
C ARG A 63 -11.08 -4.62 18.57
N GLY A 64 -10.96 -5.68 19.33
CA GLY A 64 -12.11 -6.34 19.95
C GLY A 64 -12.97 -7.09 18.93
N SER A 65 -12.36 -7.65 17.89
CA SER A 65 -13.07 -8.45 16.89
C SER A 65 -13.57 -9.75 17.49
N LYS A 66 -14.83 -10.10 17.19
CA LYS A 66 -15.42 -11.39 17.55
C LYS A 66 -15.09 -12.49 16.53
N ASN A 67 -13.90 -12.42 15.92
CA ASN A 67 -13.44 -13.42 14.98
C ASN A 67 -13.33 -14.79 15.70
N GLU A 68 -13.70 -15.86 14.99
CA GLU A 68 -13.64 -17.24 15.50
C GLU A 68 -12.25 -17.58 16.09
N LYS A 69 -11.16 -17.12 15.48
CA LYS A 69 -9.81 -17.35 15.97
C LYS A 69 -9.55 -16.64 17.30
N VAL A 70 -10.05 -15.42 17.49
CA VAL A 70 -9.89 -14.66 18.74
C VAL A 70 -10.63 -15.36 19.88
N LEU A 71 -11.86 -15.80 19.65
CA LEU A 71 -12.67 -16.51 20.63
C LEU A 71 -12.11 -17.92 20.94
N ARG A 72 -11.73 -18.67 19.91
CA ARG A 72 -11.19 -20.03 20.04
C ARG A 72 -9.92 -20.08 20.89
N PHE A 73 -9.09 -19.05 20.81
CA PHE A 73 -7.84 -18.98 21.56
C PHE A 73 -7.96 -18.20 22.88
N GLY A 74 -9.16 -17.77 23.27
CA GLY A 74 -9.42 -17.06 24.52
C GLY A 74 -8.79 -15.66 24.57
N LEU A 75 -8.52 -15.06 23.41
CA LEU A 75 -7.89 -13.73 23.33
C LEU A 75 -8.87 -12.59 23.67
N ASP A 76 -10.16 -12.87 23.75
CA ASP A 76 -11.20 -11.98 24.27
C ASP A 76 -11.02 -11.69 25.77
N SER A 77 -10.34 -12.57 26.52
CA SER A 77 -9.98 -12.37 27.92
C SER A 77 -8.62 -11.67 28.09
N ASN A 78 -7.95 -11.31 27.02
CA ASN A 78 -6.67 -10.62 27.07
C ASN A 78 -6.87 -9.18 27.59
N ARG A 79 -5.96 -8.69 28.45
CA ARG A 79 -5.99 -7.32 28.99
C ARG A 79 -6.08 -6.24 27.90
N TYR A 80 -5.52 -6.50 26.73
CA TYR A 80 -5.47 -5.57 25.60
C TYR A 80 -6.62 -5.77 24.60
N TYR A 81 -7.59 -6.62 24.91
CA TYR A 81 -8.76 -6.82 24.05
C TYR A 81 -9.58 -5.54 23.94
N ALA A 82 -9.91 -5.14 22.71
CA ALA A 82 -10.72 -3.96 22.40
C ALA A 82 -10.16 -2.60 22.84
N THR A 83 -8.89 -2.50 23.28
CA THR A 83 -8.26 -1.22 23.67
C THR A 83 -8.24 -0.21 22.51
N HIS A 84 -8.11 -0.71 21.28
CA HIS A 84 -8.03 0.09 20.06
C HIS A 84 -9.21 -0.17 19.10
N ALA A 85 -10.43 -0.32 19.66
CA ALA A 85 -11.64 -0.61 18.88
C ALA A 85 -12.02 0.53 17.89
N ARG A 86 -11.60 1.77 18.17
CA ARG A 86 -11.87 2.94 17.31
C ARG A 86 -10.88 3.10 16.16
N ASP A 87 -9.71 2.47 16.28
CA ASP A 87 -8.67 2.59 15.27
C ASP A 87 -8.94 1.72 14.06
N THR A 88 -8.58 2.22 12.88
CA THR A 88 -8.72 1.45 11.66
C THR A 88 -7.67 0.35 11.58
N ILE A 89 -8.03 -0.82 11.04
CA ILE A 89 -7.09 -1.93 10.86
C ILE A 89 -5.88 -1.54 9.99
N VAL A 90 -6.08 -0.59 9.07
CA VAL A 90 -5.01 -0.07 8.21
C VAL A 90 -4.00 0.71 9.04
N PHE A 91 -4.46 1.56 9.96
CA PHE A 91 -3.58 2.34 10.83
C PHE A 91 -2.81 1.43 11.80
N LEU A 92 -3.50 0.50 12.46
CA LEU A 92 -2.87 -0.48 13.34
C LEU A 92 -1.79 -1.30 12.63
N ARG A 93 -2.06 -1.71 11.38
CA ARG A 93 -1.09 -2.43 10.55
C ARG A 93 0.11 -1.56 10.16
N GLN A 94 -0.11 -0.27 9.87
CA GLN A 94 0.98 0.67 9.61
C GLN A 94 1.90 0.82 10.83
N VAL A 95 1.32 0.94 12.03
CA VAL A 95 2.09 1.00 13.27
C VAL A 95 2.87 -0.29 13.50
N LEU A 96 2.25 -1.46 13.32
CA LEU A 96 2.94 -2.74 13.45
C LEU A 96 4.12 -2.84 12.46
N ASN A 97 3.91 -2.48 11.20
CA ASN A 97 4.99 -2.49 10.20
C ASN A 97 6.11 -1.50 10.56
N TYR A 98 5.76 -0.34 11.12
CA TYR A 98 6.75 0.61 11.62
C TYR A 98 7.59 0.02 12.75
N LEU A 99 6.97 -0.70 13.68
CA LEU A 99 7.68 -1.38 14.77
C LEU A 99 8.58 -2.53 14.29
N VAL A 100 8.18 -3.21 13.21
CA VAL A 100 9.04 -4.20 12.54
C VAL A 100 10.25 -3.53 11.87
N LEU A 101 10.03 -2.43 11.13
CA LEU A 101 11.11 -1.69 10.46
C LEU A 101 12.09 -1.02 11.43
N THR A 102 11.63 -0.68 12.63
CA THR A 102 12.46 -0.05 13.66
C THR A 102 13.05 -1.03 14.68
N ASP A 103 12.95 -2.34 14.37
CA ASP A 103 13.51 -3.44 15.16
C ASP A 103 12.91 -3.66 16.56
N TYR A 104 11.71 -3.19 16.83
CA TYR A 104 10.96 -3.53 18.04
C TYR A 104 10.30 -4.90 17.96
N LEU A 105 9.84 -5.27 16.75
CA LEU A 105 9.18 -6.53 16.47
C LEU A 105 9.87 -7.28 15.32
N VAL A 106 9.61 -8.56 15.23
CA VAL A 106 9.99 -9.40 14.09
C VAL A 106 8.82 -10.29 13.70
N VAL A 107 8.63 -10.47 12.42
CA VAL A 107 7.70 -11.45 11.85
C VAL A 107 8.54 -12.60 11.32
N THR A 108 8.21 -13.85 11.71
CA THR A 108 8.96 -15.02 11.24
C THR A 108 8.61 -15.33 9.77
N ASP A 109 9.59 -15.81 9.02
CA ASP A 109 9.45 -16.20 7.60
C ASP A 109 8.97 -17.66 7.41
N ASP A 110 8.29 -18.21 8.42
CA ASP A 110 7.76 -19.57 8.37
C ASP A 110 6.47 -19.66 7.53
N GLN A 111 6.04 -20.88 7.21
CA GLN A 111 4.76 -21.13 6.54
C GLN A 111 3.56 -20.46 7.26
N PHE A 112 3.65 -20.29 8.57
CA PHE A 112 2.69 -19.56 9.40
C PHE A 112 3.41 -18.40 10.13
N PRO A 113 3.51 -17.22 9.51
CA PRO A 113 4.25 -16.11 10.11
C PRO A 113 3.64 -15.67 11.43
N ILE A 114 4.45 -15.67 12.47
CA ILE A 114 4.10 -15.21 13.81
C ILE A 114 4.87 -13.94 14.17
N VAL A 115 4.29 -13.12 15.05
CA VAL A 115 4.91 -11.89 15.50
C VAL A 115 5.60 -12.14 16.84
N LYS A 116 6.89 -11.78 16.93
CA LYS A 116 7.68 -11.86 18.15
C LYS A 116 8.23 -10.49 18.54
N VAL A 117 8.44 -10.28 19.82
CA VAL A 117 9.04 -9.06 20.36
C VAL A 117 10.55 -9.24 20.44
N LYS A 118 11.33 -8.25 19.94
CA LYS A 118 12.78 -8.20 20.07
C LYS A 118 13.20 -7.56 21.40
N GLU A 119 14.49 -7.64 21.74
CA GLU A 119 15.04 -7.04 22.98
C GLU A 119 14.72 -5.55 23.12
N LYS A 120 14.82 -4.79 22.02
CA LYS A 120 14.46 -3.38 21.98
C LYS A 120 12.98 -3.14 22.34
N GLY A 121 12.09 -4.02 21.88
CA GLY A 121 10.66 -3.98 22.23
C GLY A 121 10.41 -4.35 23.69
N LEU A 122 11.17 -5.31 24.23
CA LEU A 122 11.08 -5.70 25.65
C LEU A 122 11.55 -4.54 26.56
N SER A 123 12.68 -3.91 26.24
CA SER A 123 13.17 -2.73 26.95
C SER A 123 12.14 -1.60 26.94
N PHE A 124 11.60 -1.29 25.77
CA PHE A 124 10.55 -0.27 25.62
C PHE A 124 9.30 -0.58 26.46
N TYR A 125 8.87 -1.84 26.49
CA TYR A 125 7.72 -2.26 27.31
C TYR A 125 8.01 -2.24 28.81
N ALA A 126 9.25 -2.55 29.22
CA ALA A 126 9.67 -2.52 30.63
C ALA A 126 9.80 -1.09 31.15
N GLU A 127 10.18 -0.13 30.32
CA GLU A 127 10.26 1.28 30.65
C GLU A 127 8.84 1.87 30.73
N SER A 128 8.36 2.06 31.98
CA SER A 128 7.06 2.67 32.25
C SER A 128 7.23 4.04 32.92
N GLY A 129 6.38 5.01 32.57
CA GLY A 129 6.37 6.36 33.15
C GLY A 129 7.17 7.40 32.36
N GLU A 130 7.73 8.40 33.03
CA GLU A 130 8.39 9.57 32.42
C GLU A 130 9.65 9.25 31.59
N PHE A 131 10.26 8.09 31.81
CA PHE A 131 11.47 7.67 31.09
C PHE A 131 11.18 6.90 29.77
N ARG A 132 9.91 6.69 29.42
CA ARG A 132 9.58 5.97 28.18
C ARG A 132 9.90 6.84 26.97
N PRO A 133 10.68 6.33 25.98
CA PRO A 133 10.94 7.05 24.74
C PRO A 133 9.63 7.26 23.96
N VAL A 134 9.39 8.50 23.54
CA VAL A 134 8.22 8.83 22.72
C VAL A 134 8.45 8.28 21.32
N LEU A 135 7.57 7.38 20.89
CA LEU A 135 7.57 6.85 19.54
C LEU A 135 6.65 7.67 18.65
N THR A 136 7.22 8.27 17.61
CA THR A 136 6.47 9.04 16.65
C THR A 136 6.57 8.44 15.25
N MET A 137 5.44 8.33 14.56
CA MET A 137 5.37 7.89 13.19
C MET A 137 4.92 9.03 12.28
N LYS A 138 5.56 9.17 11.12
CA LYS A 138 5.12 10.12 10.09
C LYS A 138 3.98 9.49 9.30
N ALA A 139 2.78 10.02 9.42
CA ALA A 139 1.63 9.65 8.61
C ALA A 139 1.38 10.68 7.52
N ALA A 140 1.03 10.24 6.32
CA ALA A 140 0.60 11.13 5.28
C ALA A 140 -0.71 11.80 5.70
N ARG A 141 -0.76 13.13 5.68
CA ARG A 141 -1.99 13.89 5.91
C ARG A 141 -3.01 13.44 4.87
N LYS A 142 -4.15 12.93 5.30
CA LYS A 142 -5.29 12.76 4.41
C LYS A 142 -5.74 14.17 4.02
N THR A 143 -5.17 14.71 2.95
CA THR A 143 -5.82 15.80 2.25
C THR A 143 -7.16 15.24 1.79
N THR A 144 -8.25 15.79 2.30
CA THR A 144 -9.58 15.67 1.74
C THR A 144 -9.61 16.45 0.42
N GLN A 145 -8.75 16.07 -0.50
CA GLN A 145 -8.97 16.32 -1.90
C GLN A 145 -9.98 15.25 -2.30
N THR A 146 -11.24 15.69 -2.45
CA THR A 146 -12.21 15.01 -3.29
C THR A 146 -11.44 14.45 -4.48
N PRO A 147 -11.42 13.14 -4.72
CA PRO A 147 -10.76 12.61 -5.90
C PRO A 147 -11.49 13.29 -7.07
N ALA A 148 -10.79 14.23 -7.73
CA ALA A 148 -11.17 14.57 -9.09
C ALA A 148 -11.30 13.21 -9.77
N LYS A 149 -12.48 12.91 -10.29
CA LYS A 149 -12.87 11.66 -10.94
C LYS A 149 -11.71 11.11 -11.76
N ALA A 150 -10.89 10.26 -11.15
CA ALA A 150 -10.05 9.34 -11.89
C ALA A 150 -11.03 8.43 -12.60
N GLY A 151 -11.00 8.46 -13.92
CA GLY A 151 -11.95 7.78 -14.77
C GLY A 151 -12.19 6.36 -14.30
N GLN A 152 -13.44 6.03 -14.05
CA GLN A 152 -13.93 4.69 -13.87
C GLN A 152 -13.37 3.85 -15.02
N LEU A 153 -12.56 2.87 -14.68
CA LEU A 153 -12.34 1.71 -15.55
C LEU A 153 -13.71 1.09 -15.80
N PRO A 154 -14.15 0.95 -17.04
CA PRO A 154 -15.41 0.27 -17.33
C PRO A 154 -15.30 -1.18 -16.86
N GLY A 155 -16.16 -1.54 -15.93
CA GLY A 155 -16.37 -2.93 -15.53
C GLY A 155 -16.71 -3.77 -16.76
N THR A 156 -16.21 -4.98 -16.78
CA THR A 156 -16.55 -6.04 -17.74
C THR A 156 -18.02 -6.42 -17.56
N ASP A 157 -18.92 -5.77 -18.26
CA ASP A 157 -20.29 -6.27 -18.43
C ASP A 157 -20.34 -7.24 -19.63
N LYS A 158 -20.51 -8.50 -19.27
CA LYS A 158 -21.00 -9.53 -20.19
C LYS A 158 -22.48 -9.31 -20.44
N SER A 159 -22.85 -8.57 -21.45
CA SER A 159 -24.13 -8.81 -22.14
C SER A 159 -24.09 -8.18 -23.53
N GLY A 160 -24.32 -9.02 -24.52
CA GLY A 160 -24.36 -8.61 -25.90
C GLY A 160 -25.48 -7.62 -26.18
N ARG A 161 -25.08 -6.48 -26.73
CA ARG A 161 -25.97 -5.65 -27.54
C ARG A 161 -25.17 -5.02 -28.67
N LYS A 162 -25.45 -5.54 -29.87
CA LYS A 162 -25.12 -4.89 -31.13
C LYS A 162 -25.57 -3.43 -31.04
N ARG A 163 -24.65 -2.49 -31.11
CA ARG A 163 -24.93 -1.14 -31.58
C ARG A 163 -24.24 -0.94 -32.89
N SER A 164 -25.03 -1.10 -33.92
CA SER A 164 -24.77 -0.55 -35.25
C SER A 164 -24.80 0.98 -35.12
N SER A 165 -23.67 1.64 -35.26
CA SER A 165 -23.62 3.01 -35.71
C SER A 165 -22.73 3.07 -36.93
N LEU A 166 -23.40 3.25 -38.09
CA LEU A 166 -22.79 3.68 -39.31
C LEU A 166 -22.07 5.02 -39.07
N HIS A 167 -20.73 5.01 -39.03
CA HIS A 167 -19.93 6.17 -39.33
C HIS A 167 -19.01 5.82 -40.48
N THR A 168 -19.43 6.21 -41.64
CA THR A 168 -18.67 6.34 -42.87
C THR A 168 -17.65 7.47 -42.67
N GLY A 169 -16.45 7.11 -42.33
CA GLY A 169 -15.28 7.98 -42.20
C GLY A 169 -14.18 7.14 -41.60
N SER A 170 -13.06 6.97 -42.31
CA SER A 170 -11.93 6.18 -41.85
C SER A 170 -11.36 6.79 -40.55
N ASP A 171 -11.82 6.32 -39.42
CA ASP A 171 -11.27 6.68 -38.13
C ASP A 171 -9.80 6.21 -38.10
N PRO A 172 -8.82 7.13 -38.00
CA PRO A 172 -7.41 6.77 -37.99
C PRO A 172 -7.07 5.77 -36.87
N PHE A 173 -7.81 5.78 -35.80
CA PHE A 173 -7.65 4.83 -34.70
C PHE A 173 -7.98 3.38 -35.12
N GLU A 174 -9.09 3.18 -35.83
CA GLU A 174 -9.47 1.85 -36.31
C GLU A 174 -8.48 1.32 -37.37
N ALA A 175 -7.97 2.20 -38.23
CA ALA A 175 -6.93 1.84 -39.19
C ALA A 175 -5.64 1.36 -38.49
N LEU A 176 -5.17 2.10 -37.52
CA LEU A 176 -3.98 1.74 -36.71
C LEU A 176 -4.21 0.45 -35.92
N ARG A 177 -5.40 0.25 -35.38
CA ARG A 177 -5.77 -0.97 -34.66
C ARG A 177 -5.75 -2.21 -35.54
N ARG A 178 -6.23 -2.11 -36.79
CA ARG A 178 -6.16 -3.19 -37.78
C ARG A 178 -4.71 -3.51 -38.11
N LEU A 179 -3.90 -2.51 -38.43
CA LEU A 179 -2.47 -2.67 -38.72
C LEU A 179 -1.73 -3.35 -37.58
N ARG A 180 -1.96 -2.93 -36.34
CA ARG A 180 -1.39 -3.59 -35.15
C ARG A 180 -1.75 -5.09 -35.10
N THR A 181 -3.01 -5.42 -35.41
CA THR A 181 -3.47 -6.81 -35.37
C THR A 181 -2.84 -7.65 -36.48
N GLU A 182 -2.60 -7.07 -37.65
CA GLU A 182 -1.91 -7.74 -38.78
C GLU A 182 -0.45 -8.01 -38.42
N ILE A 183 0.27 -7.02 -37.85
CA ILE A 183 1.66 -7.17 -37.41
C ILE A 183 1.76 -8.24 -36.31
N ALA A 184 0.85 -8.22 -35.35
CA ALA A 184 0.81 -9.20 -34.26
C ALA A 184 0.62 -10.63 -34.76
N ARG A 185 -0.28 -10.82 -35.78
CA ARG A 185 -0.50 -12.12 -36.40
C ARG A 185 0.72 -12.60 -37.20
N ALA A 186 1.36 -11.70 -37.94
CA ALA A 186 2.56 -12.03 -38.71
C ALA A 186 3.74 -12.47 -37.79
N GLN A 187 3.81 -11.92 -36.61
CA GLN A 187 4.87 -12.22 -35.63
C GLN A 187 4.47 -13.26 -34.57
N HIS A 188 3.25 -13.81 -34.65
CA HIS A 188 2.70 -14.76 -33.66
C HIS A 188 2.77 -14.25 -32.22
N ILE A 189 2.58 -12.94 -32.01
CA ILE A 189 2.59 -12.30 -30.69
C ILE A 189 1.22 -11.66 -30.38
N PRO A 190 0.86 -11.49 -29.10
CA PRO A 190 -0.35 -10.75 -28.73
C PRO A 190 -0.30 -9.29 -29.18
N PRO A 191 -1.43 -8.69 -29.64
CA PRO A 191 -1.47 -7.31 -30.19
C PRO A 191 -0.96 -6.22 -29.22
N TYR A 192 -1.11 -6.41 -27.90
CA TYR A 192 -0.66 -5.46 -26.89
C TYR A 192 0.87 -5.37 -26.77
N LEU A 193 1.61 -6.39 -27.24
CA LEU A 193 3.08 -6.36 -27.27
C LEU A 193 3.61 -5.52 -28.44
N VAL A 194 2.84 -5.31 -29.48
CA VAL A 194 3.20 -4.41 -30.59
C VAL A 194 3.10 -2.96 -30.13
N CYS A 195 1.94 -2.54 -29.63
CA CYS A 195 1.74 -1.24 -28.98
C CYS A 195 0.45 -1.24 -28.15
N SER A 196 0.39 -0.38 -27.11
CA SER A 196 -0.80 -0.23 -26.26
C SER A 196 -1.90 0.60 -26.94
N ASP A 197 -3.16 0.47 -26.49
CA ASP A 197 -4.27 1.29 -26.99
C ASP A 197 -4.03 2.78 -26.70
N LYS A 198 -3.41 3.13 -25.55
CA LYS A 198 -2.99 4.51 -25.25
C LYS A 198 -2.00 5.07 -26.26
N SER A 199 -1.08 4.24 -26.75
CA SER A 199 -0.12 4.65 -27.77
C SER A 199 -0.83 4.94 -29.10
N LEU A 200 -1.83 4.12 -29.48
CA LEU A 200 -2.65 4.36 -30.66
C LEU A 200 -3.46 5.66 -30.54
N GLU A 201 -4.07 5.91 -29.38
CA GLU A 201 -4.78 7.17 -29.12
C GLU A 201 -3.85 8.38 -29.24
N SER A 202 -2.65 8.30 -28.65
CA SER A 202 -1.64 9.36 -28.75
C SER A 202 -1.21 9.60 -30.21
N MET A 203 -1.02 8.56 -31.00
CA MET A 203 -0.70 8.68 -32.42
C MET A 203 -1.82 9.36 -33.22
N CYS A 204 -3.08 9.06 -32.89
CA CYS A 204 -4.24 9.72 -33.51
C CYS A 204 -4.34 11.22 -33.17
N VAL A 205 -3.94 11.60 -31.94
CA VAL A 205 -3.96 13.02 -31.51
C VAL A 205 -2.80 13.81 -32.10
N LEU A 206 -1.60 13.21 -32.07
CA LEU A 206 -0.37 13.91 -32.52
C LEU A 206 -0.21 13.93 -34.05
N LEU A 207 -0.86 13.01 -34.78
CA LEU A 207 -0.79 12.88 -36.26
C LEU A 207 0.65 13.11 -36.78
N PRO A 208 1.65 12.28 -36.41
CA PRO A 208 3.03 12.51 -36.78
C PRO A 208 3.18 12.48 -38.31
N GLN A 209 3.69 13.57 -38.89
CA GLN A 209 3.84 13.76 -40.34
C GLN A 209 5.21 13.35 -40.87
N THR A 210 6.14 12.95 -39.98
CA THR A 210 7.50 12.57 -40.34
C THR A 210 7.66 11.07 -40.48
N LYS A 211 8.38 10.66 -41.54
CA LYS A 211 8.82 9.26 -41.76
C LYS A 211 10.01 8.92 -40.89
#